data_f00aa22931d678b72badf2f4d2b6e74b
#
_entry.id   f00aa22931d678b72badf2f4d2b6e74b
#
_cell.length_a   1.000
_cell.length_b   1.000
_cell.length_c   1.000
_cell.angle_alpha   90.00
_cell.angle_beta   90.00
_cell.angle_gamma   90.00
#
_symmetry.space_group_name_H-M   'P 1'
#
loop_
_entity.id
_entity.type
_entity.pdbx_description
1 polymer ?
#
loop_
_entity_poly.entity_id
_entity_poly.type
_entity_poly.pdbx_seq_one_letter_code
_entity_poly.pdbx_strand_id
1 'polypeptide(L)'
;EIRLSLVGSEMCIRDRFRTALEADQDVIYLSLSKNISGTYNSARLAAEELLEEYGGKRKIRLVDSLNASLAQGILAIYASEMRDQGMNVDEAADLLETYVGKMNGVFTVGDLKYLSRTGRIKGSVAVVGNMLKIKPILRGSEDGYIVSYKNVRGRKAVLNELIRLFCETIEEPEKQIVGIAHADAYEESLYMMEEIQKRVKVREFINTSYDYCTGSHVGPDTIALFYLGKAVSYTHLRAHET
;
A
#
# COMPACT_ATOMS: atom_id res chain seq x y z
N GLU A 1 -11.50 -0.65 25.87
CA GLU A 1 -11.89 0.13 24.66
C GLU A 1 -11.20 -0.38 23.38
N ILE A 2 -9.88 -0.63 23.40
CA ILE A 2 -9.16 -1.16 22.22
C ILE A 2 -9.64 -2.58 21.87
N ARG A 3 -9.96 -3.41 22.84
CA ARG A 3 -10.53 -4.76 22.62
C ARG A 3 -11.91 -4.71 21.95
N LEU A 4 -12.75 -3.75 22.32
CA LEU A 4 -14.08 -3.61 21.73
C LEU A 4 -14.03 -3.18 20.25
N SER A 5 -13.07 -2.33 19.84
CA SER A 5 -12.91 -1.94 18.44
C SER A 5 -12.36 -3.08 17.57
N LEU A 6 -11.47 -3.92 18.08
CA LEU A 6 -10.97 -5.11 17.40
C LEU A 6 -12.07 -6.17 17.22
N VAL A 7 -12.87 -6.42 18.26
CA VAL A 7 -14.02 -7.32 18.21
C VAL A 7 -15.05 -6.80 17.19
N GLY A 8 -15.34 -5.49 17.18
CA GLY A 8 -16.23 -4.88 16.20
C GLY A 8 -15.74 -5.05 14.75
N SER A 9 -14.45 -4.91 14.50
CA SER A 9 -13.87 -5.11 13.17
C SER A 9 -13.98 -6.56 12.70
N GLU A 10 -13.74 -7.54 13.58
CA GLU A 10 -13.88 -8.97 13.27
C GLU A 10 -15.33 -9.32 12.93
N MET A 11 -16.28 -8.87 13.74
CA MET A 11 -17.70 -9.08 13.47
C MET A 11 -18.14 -8.50 12.11
N CYS A 12 -17.73 -7.26 11.80
CA CYS A 12 -18.06 -6.64 10.53
C CYS A 12 -17.45 -7.39 9.33
N ILE A 13 -16.22 -7.87 9.45
CA ILE A 13 -15.55 -8.66 8.42
C ILE A 13 -16.27 -10.00 8.25
N ARG A 14 -16.57 -10.69 9.36
CA ARG A 14 -17.29 -11.97 9.35
C ARG A 14 -18.67 -11.84 8.68
N ASP A 15 -19.42 -10.80 9.00
CA ASP A 15 -20.74 -10.58 8.41
C ASP A 15 -20.65 -10.37 6.90
N ARG A 16 -19.63 -9.67 6.41
CA ARG A 16 -19.39 -9.49 4.97
C ARG A 16 -18.99 -10.80 4.28
N PHE A 17 -18.13 -11.59 4.90
CA PHE A 17 -17.78 -12.92 4.37
C PHE A 17 -19.01 -13.81 4.33
N ARG A 18 -19.78 -13.88 5.42
CA ARG A 18 -21.04 -14.65 5.49
C ARG A 18 -22.01 -14.28 4.37
N THR A 19 -22.23 -12.99 4.16
CA THR A 19 -23.12 -12.52 3.08
C THR A 19 -22.68 -13.02 1.70
N ALA A 20 -21.39 -13.05 1.41
CA ALA A 20 -20.87 -13.56 0.15
C ALA A 20 -21.02 -15.09 0.04
N LEU A 21 -20.72 -15.83 1.11
CA LEU A 21 -20.87 -17.29 1.13
C LEU A 21 -22.33 -17.73 0.99
N GLU A 22 -23.27 -17.01 1.63
CA GLU A 22 -24.72 -17.24 1.50
C GLU A 22 -25.22 -16.94 0.08
N ALA A 23 -24.59 -15.99 -0.61
CA ALA A 23 -24.84 -15.71 -2.02
C ALA A 23 -24.13 -16.67 -3.00
N ASP A 24 -23.59 -17.78 -2.49
CA ASP A 24 -22.87 -18.80 -3.27
C ASP A 24 -21.61 -18.27 -3.96
N GLN A 25 -20.92 -17.29 -3.33
CA GLN A 25 -19.70 -16.63 -3.85
C GLN A 25 -18.48 -16.99 -3.04
N ASP A 26 -17.35 -17.17 -3.74
CA ASP A 26 -16.02 -17.22 -3.13
C ASP A 26 -15.50 -15.80 -2.85
N VAL A 27 -14.56 -15.65 -1.92
CA VAL A 27 -14.07 -14.36 -1.45
C VAL A 27 -12.55 -14.26 -1.59
N ILE A 28 -12.06 -13.16 -2.16
CA ILE A 28 -10.69 -12.67 -1.95
C ILE A 28 -10.74 -11.48 -1.01
N TYR A 29 -10.06 -11.55 0.10
CA TYR A 29 -9.88 -10.44 1.02
C TYR A 29 -8.46 -9.90 0.93
N LEU A 30 -8.35 -8.68 0.43
CA LEU A 30 -7.09 -7.92 0.40
C LEU A 30 -6.98 -7.06 1.66
N SER A 31 -5.98 -7.31 2.48
CA SER A 31 -5.77 -6.55 3.71
C SER A 31 -4.70 -5.48 3.57
N LEU A 32 -4.75 -4.49 4.46
CA LEU A 32 -3.57 -3.74 4.86
C LEU A 32 -2.52 -4.72 5.40
N SER A 33 -1.22 -4.36 5.27
CA SER A 33 -0.15 -5.15 5.86
C SER A 33 -0.46 -5.54 7.30
N LYS A 34 -0.36 -6.84 7.61
CA LYS A 34 -0.54 -7.39 8.96
C LYS A 34 0.41 -6.80 10.00
N ASN A 35 1.53 -6.22 9.56
CA ASN A 35 2.54 -5.63 10.42
C ASN A 35 2.28 -4.15 10.76
N ILE A 36 1.26 -3.53 10.15
CA ILE A 36 0.83 -2.16 10.48
C ILE A 36 -0.65 -2.08 10.90
N SER A 37 -1.43 -3.16 10.71
CA SER A 37 -2.84 -3.24 11.11
C SER A 37 -3.21 -4.64 11.60
N GLY A 38 -4.06 -4.71 12.62
CA GLY A 38 -4.63 -5.98 13.12
C GLY A 38 -5.75 -6.57 12.24
N THR A 39 -6.20 -5.87 11.19
CA THR A 39 -7.35 -6.30 10.38
C THR A 39 -7.14 -7.62 9.66
N TYR A 40 -5.89 -7.94 9.23
CA TYR A 40 -5.58 -9.25 8.65
C TYR A 40 -5.88 -10.39 9.62
N ASN A 41 -5.46 -10.26 10.89
CA ASN A 41 -5.71 -11.29 11.88
C ASN A 41 -7.20 -11.44 12.20
N SER A 42 -7.95 -10.34 12.27
CA SER A 42 -9.42 -10.38 12.44
C SER A 42 -10.10 -11.08 11.27
N ALA A 43 -9.64 -10.82 10.03
CA ALA A 43 -10.16 -11.51 8.85
C ALA A 43 -9.82 -13.00 8.84
N ARG A 44 -8.61 -13.38 9.29
CA ARG A 44 -8.19 -14.78 9.40
C ARG A 44 -9.07 -15.56 10.35
N LEU A 45 -9.32 -15.02 11.55
CA LEU A 45 -10.19 -15.66 12.53
C LEU A 45 -11.62 -15.83 12.00
N ALA A 46 -12.18 -14.77 11.39
CA ALA A 46 -13.50 -14.81 10.78
C ALA A 46 -13.60 -15.83 9.62
N ALA A 47 -12.55 -15.94 8.81
CA ALA A 47 -12.50 -16.89 7.71
C ALA A 47 -12.41 -18.34 8.20
N GLU A 48 -11.57 -18.63 9.19
CA GLU A 48 -11.44 -19.96 9.80
C GLU A 48 -12.78 -20.46 10.36
N GLU A 49 -13.47 -19.61 11.15
CA GLU A 49 -14.79 -19.93 11.72
C GLU A 49 -15.84 -20.23 10.62
N LEU A 50 -15.92 -19.38 9.60
CA LEU A 50 -16.91 -19.54 8.54
C LEU A 50 -16.59 -20.75 7.63
N LEU A 51 -15.33 -21.00 7.30
CA LEU A 51 -14.98 -22.16 6.49
C LEU A 51 -15.28 -23.48 7.20
N GLU A 52 -15.16 -23.55 8.53
CA GLU A 52 -15.62 -24.68 9.33
C GLU A 52 -17.15 -24.80 9.29
N GLU A 53 -17.88 -23.71 9.50
CA GLU A 53 -19.36 -23.68 9.49
C GLU A 53 -19.94 -24.11 8.14
N TYR A 54 -19.34 -23.67 7.03
CA TYR A 54 -19.81 -24.00 5.67
C TYR A 54 -19.23 -25.30 5.09
N GLY A 55 -18.39 -26.03 5.86
CA GLY A 55 -17.88 -27.36 5.47
C GLY A 55 -17.04 -27.35 4.20
N GLY A 56 -16.33 -26.26 3.92
CA GLY A 56 -15.42 -26.14 2.78
C GLY A 56 -16.08 -26.05 1.39
N LYS A 57 -17.41 -25.83 1.33
CA LYS A 57 -18.13 -25.68 0.06
C LYS A 57 -17.75 -24.41 -0.71
N ARG A 58 -17.25 -23.43 -0.01
CA ARG A 58 -16.82 -22.13 -0.54
C ARG A 58 -15.43 -21.78 -0.05
N LYS A 59 -14.80 -20.82 -0.69
CA LYS A 59 -13.42 -20.43 -0.41
C LYS A 59 -13.35 -18.96 0.04
N ILE A 60 -12.48 -18.72 1.01
CA ILE A 60 -12.04 -17.40 1.42
C ILE A 60 -10.52 -17.37 1.31
N ARG A 61 -9.98 -16.61 0.37
CA ARG A 61 -8.54 -16.39 0.21
C ARG A 61 -8.17 -15.04 0.83
N LEU A 62 -7.19 -15.06 1.72
CA LEU A 62 -6.69 -13.87 2.42
C LEU A 62 -5.34 -13.49 1.82
N VAL A 63 -5.25 -12.30 1.22
CA VAL A 63 -4.02 -11.77 0.64
C VAL A 63 -3.55 -10.58 1.48
N ASP A 64 -2.39 -10.72 2.12
CA ASP A 64 -1.72 -9.61 2.81
C ASP A 64 -1.02 -8.74 1.76
N SER A 65 -1.46 -7.50 1.58
CA SER A 65 -0.87 -6.60 0.58
C SER A 65 0.56 -6.18 0.89
N LEU A 66 1.06 -6.43 2.10
CA LEU A 66 2.34 -5.93 2.63
C LEU A 66 2.50 -4.41 2.47
N ASN A 67 1.43 -3.73 2.20
CA ASN A 67 1.32 -2.32 1.88
C ASN A 67 0.09 -1.67 2.53
N ALA A 68 -0.21 -0.45 2.13
CA ALA A 68 -1.39 0.30 2.56
C ALA A 68 -1.90 1.20 1.42
N SER A 69 -3.07 1.82 1.62
CA SER A 69 -3.61 2.85 0.75
C SER A 69 -3.82 2.36 -0.69
N LEU A 70 -3.44 3.16 -1.70
CA LEU A 70 -3.65 2.83 -3.11
C LEU A 70 -2.91 1.56 -3.58
N ALA A 71 -1.85 1.11 -2.91
CA ALA A 71 -1.26 -0.19 -3.22
C ALA A 71 -2.30 -1.30 -3.08
N GLN A 72 -3.05 -1.31 -1.96
CA GLN A 72 -4.17 -2.23 -1.76
C GLN A 72 -5.30 -1.99 -2.76
N GLY A 73 -5.62 -0.73 -3.06
CA GLY A 73 -6.65 -0.36 -4.03
C GLY A 73 -6.34 -0.85 -5.44
N ILE A 74 -5.10 -0.69 -5.90
CA ILE A 74 -4.65 -1.18 -7.22
C ILE A 74 -4.72 -2.71 -7.29
N LEU A 75 -4.29 -3.41 -6.24
CA LEU A 75 -4.42 -4.86 -6.17
C LEU A 75 -5.90 -5.30 -6.23
N ALA A 76 -6.82 -4.55 -5.62
CA ALA A 76 -8.25 -4.83 -5.69
C ALA A 76 -8.81 -4.64 -7.11
N ILE A 77 -8.33 -3.63 -7.85
CA ILE A 77 -8.69 -3.43 -9.26
C ILE A 77 -8.20 -4.61 -10.10
N TYR A 78 -6.95 -5.03 -9.93
CA TYR A 78 -6.41 -6.20 -10.63
C TYR A 78 -7.17 -7.48 -10.28
N ALA A 79 -7.56 -7.69 -9.01
CA ALA A 79 -8.41 -8.82 -8.63
C ALA A 79 -9.76 -8.79 -9.35
N SER A 80 -10.37 -7.61 -9.51
CA SER A 80 -11.61 -7.44 -10.27
C SER A 80 -11.43 -7.75 -11.76
N GLU A 81 -10.33 -7.29 -12.36
CA GLU A 81 -9.99 -7.59 -13.76
C GLU A 81 -9.76 -9.10 -13.98
N MET A 82 -9.08 -9.79 -13.05
CA MET A 82 -8.88 -11.24 -13.09
C MET A 82 -10.21 -12.00 -13.03
N ARG A 83 -11.12 -11.59 -12.13
CA ARG A 83 -12.47 -12.13 -12.06
C ARG A 83 -13.22 -11.95 -13.38
N ASP A 84 -13.17 -10.76 -13.96
CA ASP A 84 -13.87 -10.44 -15.22
C ASP A 84 -13.27 -11.22 -16.43
N GLN A 85 -12.02 -11.67 -16.31
CA GLN A 85 -11.36 -12.59 -17.25
C GLN A 85 -11.72 -14.07 -16.99
N GLY A 86 -12.51 -14.37 -15.97
CA GLY A 86 -12.98 -15.72 -15.64
C GLY A 86 -12.04 -16.54 -14.77
N MET A 87 -11.02 -15.93 -14.16
CA MET A 87 -10.15 -16.64 -13.20
C MET A 87 -10.95 -17.05 -11.97
N ASN A 88 -10.70 -18.25 -11.47
CA ASN A 88 -11.27 -18.66 -10.19
C ASN A 88 -10.52 -17.99 -9.01
N VAL A 89 -11.09 -18.13 -7.80
CA VAL A 89 -10.60 -17.44 -6.61
C VAL A 89 -9.15 -17.82 -6.24
N ASP A 90 -8.74 -19.06 -6.45
CA ASP A 90 -7.39 -19.52 -6.14
C ASP A 90 -6.38 -19.00 -7.15
N GLU A 91 -6.66 -19.12 -8.45
CA GLU A 91 -5.82 -18.58 -9.52
C GLU A 91 -5.61 -17.06 -9.37
N ALA A 92 -6.69 -16.32 -9.10
CA ALA A 92 -6.61 -14.89 -8.90
C ALA A 92 -5.82 -14.52 -7.63
N ALA A 93 -6.02 -15.23 -6.51
CA ALA A 93 -5.28 -14.98 -5.29
C ALA A 93 -3.78 -15.29 -5.44
N ASP A 94 -3.43 -16.42 -6.07
CA ASP A 94 -2.04 -16.80 -6.31
C ASP A 94 -1.32 -15.78 -7.23
N LEU A 95 -2.00 -15.28 -8.26
CA LEU A 95 -1.46 -14.24 -9.13
C LEU A 95 -1.29 -12.91 -8.37
N LEU A 96 -2.28 -12.54 -7.53
CA LEU A 96 -2.17 -11.34 -6.68
C LEU A 96 -0.99 -11.41 -5.71
N GLU A 97 -0.68 -12.56 -5.14
CA GLU A 97 0.49 -12.75 -4.27
C GLU A 97 1.80 -12.45 -5.03
N THR A 98 1.88 -12.78 -6.31
CA THR A 98 3.03 -12.38 -7.15
C THR A 98 3.11 -10.86 -7.35
N TYR A 99 1.96 -10.19 -7.48
CA TYR A 99 1.91 -8.73 -7.60
C TYR A 99 2.25 -8.03 -6.28
N VAL A 100 1.83 -8.60 -5.14
CA VAL A 100 2.23 -8.11 -3.81
C VAL A 100 3.75 -8.02 -3.69
N GLY A 101 4.47 -9.05 -4.12
CA GLY A 101 5.93 -9.08 -4.11
C GLY A 101 6.61 -8.02 -4.98
N LYS A 102 5.87 -7.45 -5.95
CA LYS A 102 6.35 -6.40 -6.87
C LYS A 102 5.79 -5.01 -6.55
N MET A 103 4.83 -4.92 -5.63
CA MET A 103 4.16 -3.66 -5.31
C MET A 103 5.07 -2.73 -4.52
N ASN A 104 5.49 -1.64 -5.14
CA ASN A 104 6.21 -0.56 -4.48
C ASN A 104 5.22 0.49 -3.97
N GLY A 105 5.41 0.89 -2.72
CA GLY A 105 4.79 2.07 -2.12
C GLY A 105 5.90 2.97 -1.58
N VAL A 106 6.26 4.02 -2.32
CA VAL A 106 7.29 4.98 -1.91
C VAL A 106 6.68 6.34 -1.64
N PHE A 107 7.04 6.96 -0.53
CA PHE A 107 6.38 8.20 -0.13
C PHE A 107 7.26 9.10 0.72
N THR A 108 6.84 10.35 0.84
CA THR A 108 7.40 11.33 1.77
C THR A 108 6.29 11.95 2.61
N VAL A 109 6.63 12.38 3.81
CA VAL A 109 5.69 13.01 4.75
C VAL A 109 6.15 14.44 5.08
N GLY A 110 5.19 15.28 5.45
CA GLY A 110 5.51 16.61 5.96
C GLY A 110 6.26 16.56 7.30
N ASP A 111 5.80 15.66 8.20
CA ASP A 111 6.34 15.48 9.54
C ASP A 111 6.21 14.01 9.99
N LEU A 112 7.33 13.39 10.36
CA LEU A 112 7.39 12.00 10.84
C LEU A 112 6.63 11.77 12.17
N LYS A 113 6.32 12.83 12.92
CA LYS A 113 5.63 12.71 14.22
C LYS A 113 4.28 12.00 14.12
N TYR A 114 3.56 12.13 12.98
CA TYR A 114 2.27 11.46 12.78
C TYR A 114 2.43 9.94 12.76
N LEU A 115 3.34 9.42 11.93
CA LEU A 115 3.66 7.98 11.87
C LEU A 115 4.26 7.46 13.18
N SER A 116 5.16 8.24 13.80
CA SER A 116 5.78 7.88 15.08
C SER A 116 4.77 7.80 16.22
N ARG A 117 3.88 8.81 16.33
CA ARG A 117 2.82 8.85 17.37
C ARG A 117 1.87 7.68 17.27
N THR A 118 1.58 7.22 16.07
CA THR A 118 0.68 6.10 15.83
C THR A 118 1.38 4.75 15.78
N GLY A 119 2.72 4.71 15.89
CA GLY A 119 3.52 3.49 15.94
C GLY A 119 3.58 2.71 14.62
N ARG A 120 3.31 3.37 13.46
CA ARG A 120 3.30 2.71 12.14
C ARG A 120 4.64 2.81 11.41
N ILE A 121 5.65 3.42 11.99
CA ILE A 121 7.02 3.40 11.46
C ILE A 121 7.91 2.49 12.32
N LYS A 122 8.65 1.57 11.66
CA LYS A 122 9.56 0.65 12.35
C LYS A 122 10.94 1.27 12.54
N GLY A 123 11.51 1.04 13.73
CA GLY A 123 12.85 1.49 14.10
C GLY A 123 12.85 2.88 14.71
N SER A 124 13.95 3.21 15.38
CA SER A 124 14.25 4.57 15.80
C SER A 124 14.62 5.40 14.56
N VAL A 125 13.64 5.72 13.74
CA VAL A 125 13.84 6.85 12.83
C VAL A 125 14.00 8.02 13.79
N ALA A 126 15.26 8.39 14.03
CA ALA A 126 15.56 9.55 14.85
C ALA A 126 14.67 10.67 14.28
N VAL A 127 13.73 11.12 15.09
CA VAL A 127 13.05 12.39 14.85
C VAL A 127 14.19 13.37 14.83
N VAL A 128 14.75 13.61 13.65
CA VAL A 128 15.83 14.58 13.46
C VAL A 128 15.17 15.89 13.78
N GLY A 129 15.32 16.26 15.06
CA GLY A 129 14.72 17.47 15.60
C GLY A 129 15.00 18.61 14.63
N ASN A 130 13.95 19.30 14.22
CA ASN A 130 13.94 20.60 13.54
C ASN A 130 14.98 20.87 12.44
N MET A 131 15.44 19.88 11.69
CA MET A 131 16.09 20.15 10.42
C MET A 131 15.01 20.46 9.37
N LEU A 132 14.50 21.68 9.40
CA LEU A 132 13.38 22.25 8.63
C LEU A 132 13.43 21.99 7.10
N LYS A 133 14.48 21.37 6.58
CA LYS A 133 14.68 21.15 5.15
C LYS A 133 14.93 19.71 4.74
N ILE A 134 15.06 18.77 5.70
CA ILE A 134 15.25 17.35 5.37
C ILE A 134 13.90 16.66 5.30
N LYS A 135 13.62 16.00 4.19
CA LYS A 135 12.42 15.21 3.93
C LYS A 135 12.80 13.74 3.78
N PRO A 136 12.20 12.83 4.57
CA PRO A 136 12.47 11.41 4.43
C PRO A 136 11.75 10.85 3.19
N ILE A 137 12.36 9.92 2.52
CA ILE A 137 11.68 8.96 1.65
C ILE A 137 11.47 7.69 2.47
N LEU A 138 10.22 7.28 2.52
CA LEU A 138 9.75 6.09 3.22
C LEU A 138 9.28 5.06 2.20
N ARG A 139 9.29 3.78 2.57
CA ARG A 139 8.78 2.70 1.75
C ARG A 139 8.24 1.55 2.60
N GLY A 140 7.48 0.63 2.00
CA GLY A 140 7.23 -0.68 2.56
C GLY A 140 8.50 -1.53 2.58
N SER A 141 8.75 -2.27 3.65
CA SER A 141 9.75 -3.34 3.67
C SER A 141 9.17 -4.62 3.06
N GLU A 142 10.01 -5.61 2.79
CA GLU A 142 9.57 -6.94 2.34
C GLU A 142 8.59 -7.61 3.33
N ASP A 143 8.70 -7.29 4.62
CA ASP A 143 7.77 -7.75 5.67
C ASP A 143 6.52 -6.84 5.82
N GLY A 144 6.38 -5.78 5.04
CA GLY A 144 5.23 -4.87 5.11
C GLY A 144 5.27 -3.85 6.25
N TYR A 145 6.43 -3.57 6.84
CA TYR A 145 6.61 -2.43 7.74
C TYR A 145 6.90 -1.15 6.95
N ILE A 146 6.57 0.01 7.51
CA ILE A 146 7.05 1.29 6.99
C ILE A 146 8.46 1.53 7.52
N VAL A 147 9.40 1.72 6.59
CA VAL A 147 10.83 1.96 6.91
C VAL A 147 11.35 3.19 6.19
N SER A 148 12.36 3.84 6.78
CA SER A 148 13.08 4.92 6.10
C SER A 148 14.00 4.34 5.04
N TYR A 149 13.98 4.94 3.85
CA TYR A 149 14.85 4.58 2.74
C TYR A 149 16.01 5.57 2.58
N LYS A 150 15.70 6.86 2.51
CA LYS A 150 16.68 7.92 2.23
C LYS A 150 16.20 9.26 2.80
N ASN A 151 17.12 10.13 3.15
CA ASN A 151 16.83 11.52 3.49
C ASN A 151 17.25 12.45 2.34
N VAL A 152 16.36 13.37 1.96
CA VAL A 152 16.60 14.32 0.87
C VAL A 152 16.39 15.75 1.39
N ARG A 153 17.25 16.67 0.96
CA ARG A 153 17.15 18.07 1.39
C ARG A 153 16.28 18.87 0.43
N GLY A 154 15.13 19.31 0.90
CA GLY A 154 14.20 20.19 0.18
C GLY A 154 13.02 19.44 -0.44
N ARG A 155 11.87 20.10 -0.47
CA ARG A 155 10.59 19.53 -0.90
C ARG A 155 10.61 19.13 -2.38
N LYS A 156 11.01 20.03 -3.27
CA LYS A 156 11.09 19.74 -4.71
C LYS A 156 12.08 18.60 -5.02
N ALA A 157 13.20 18.56 -4.28
CA ALA A 157 14.21 17.52 -4.48
C ALA A 157 13.69 16.12 -4.09
N VAL A 158 12.91 16.01 -3.00
CA VAL A 158 12.32 14.72 -2.61
C VAL A 158 11.27 14.25 -3.61
N LEU A 159 10.45 15.14 -4.18
CA LEU A 159 9.49 14.77 -5.23
C LEU A 159 10.22 14.25 -6.49
N ASN A 160 11.27 14.94 -6.92
CA ASN A 160 12.08 14.50 -8.05
C ASN A 160 12.76 13.16 -7.79
N GLU A 161 13.17 12.91 -6.56
CA GLU A 161 13.76 11.61 -6.17
C GLU A 161 12.73 10.48 -6.20
N LEU A 162 11.49 10.73 -5.76
CA LEU A 162 10.39 9.76 -5.89
C LEU A 162 10.11 9.43 -7.36
N ILE A 163 10.08 10.46 -8.24
CA ILE A 163 9.90 10.28 -9.68
C ILE A 163 11.07 9.48 -10.28
N ARG A 164 12.31 9.78 -9.89
CA ARG A 164 13.50 9.05 -10.34
C ARG A 164 13.41 7.57 -9.95
N LEU A 165 13.13 7.27 -8.68
CA LEU A 165 12.95 5.90 -8.19
C LEU A 165 11.90 5.15 -8.99
N PHE A 166 10.76 5.78 -9.24
CA PHE A 166 9.70 5.23 -10.07
C PHE A 166 10.22 4.87 -11.47
N CYS A 167 10.82 5.82 -12.19
CA CYS A 167 11.29 5.61 -13.56
C CYS A 167 12.37 4.52 -13.67
N GLU A 168 13.18 4.34 -12.62
CA GLU A 168 14.24 3.33 -12.60
C GLU A 168 13.76 1.92 -12.26
N THR A 169 12.62 1.81 -11.56
CA THR A 169 12.20 0.52 -11.01
C THR A 169 10.89 -0.02 -11.57
N ILE A 170 10.06 0.80 -12.22
CA ILE A 170 8.81 0.35 -12.82
C ILE A 170 9.07 -0.71 -13.90
N GLU A 171 8.24 -1.76 -13.92
CA GLU A 171 8.24 -2.80 -14.95
C GLU A 171 6.98 -2.72 -15.81
N GLU A 172 7.07 -2.93 -17.10
CA GLU A 172 5.94 -2.93 -18.05
C GLU A 172 4.92 -1.77 -17.86
N PRO A 173 5.37 -0.51 -17.84
CA PRO A 173 4.54 0.62 -17.43
C PRO A 173 3.24 0.78 -18.21
N GLU A 174 3.22 0.44 -19.52
CA GLU A 174 2.01 0.56 -20.35
C GLU A 174 0.88 -0.39 -19.92
N LYS A 175 1.18 -1.40 -19.11
CA LYS A 175 0.20 -2.35 -18.59
C LYS A 175 -0.33 -1.95 -17.21
N GLN A 176 0.29 -0.94 -16.56
CA GLN A 176 0.06 -0.66 -15.15
C GLN A 176 -0.87 0.53 -14.89
N ILE A 177 -1.62 0.39 -13.80
CA ILE A 177 -2.23 1.50 -13.08
C ILE A 177 -1.17 2.02 -12.10
N VAL A 178 -0.89 3.31 -12.15
CA VAL A 178 0.00 4.01 -11.23
C VAL A 178 -0.81 4.86 -10.28
N GLY A 179 -0.62 4.66 -8.99
CA GLY A 179 -1.33 5.40 -7.95
C GLY A 179 -0.52 6.56 -7.38
N ILE A 180 -1.13 7.74 -7.26
CA ILE A 180 -0.62 8.85 -6.48
C ILE A 180 -1.64 9.16 -5.39
N ALA A 181 -1.24 9.08 -4.11
CA ALA A 181 -2.09 9.49 -3.00
C ALA A 181 -1.43 10.63 -2.24
N HIS A 182 -2.22 11.61 -1.80
CA HIS A 182 -1.70 12.78 -1.12
C HIS A 182 -2.58 13.22 0.05
N ALA A 183 -2.00 13.93 1.03
CA ALA A 183 -2.71 14.66 2.06
C ALA A 183 -2.28 16.13 1.98
N ASP A 184 -3.21 16.99 1.58
CA ASP A 184 -2.99 18.45 1.41
C ASP A 184 -1.78 18.79 0.52
N ALA A 185 -1.59 18.02 -0.60
CA ALA A 185 -0.48 18.16 -1.55
C ALA A 185 -0.94 17.94 -3.01
N TYR A 186 -2.13 18.45 -3.35
CA TYR A 186 -2.74 18.23 -4.67
C TYR A 186 -1.90 18.76 -5.83
N GLU A 187 -1.44 20.00 -5.76
CA GLU A 187 -0.63 20.62 -6.83
C GLU A 187 0.68 19.84 -7.05
N GLU A 188 1.28 19.32 -5.98
CA GLU A 188 2.48 18.50 -6.08
C GLU A 188 2.19 17.13 -6.70
N SER A 189 1.00 16.58 -6.45
CA SER A 189 0.57 15.32 -7.09
C SER A 189 0.39 15.49 -8.60
N LEU A 190 -0.17 16.62 -9.04
CA LEU A 190 -0.26 16.98 -10.46
C LEU A 190 1.14 17.15 -11.08
N TYR A 191 2.02 17.87 -10.40
CA TYR A 191 3.41 18.02 -10.84
C TYR A 191 4.09 16.64 -11.02
N MET A 192 3.94 15.72 -10.06
CA MET A 192 4.53 14.39 -10.17
C MET A 192 3.95 13.62 -11.35
N MET A 193 2.64 13.67 -11.55
CA MET A 193 1.97 13.00 -12.67
C MET A 193 2.47 13.52 -14.01
N GLU A 194 2.54 14.84 -14.20
CA GLU A 194 3.05 15.47 -15.42
C GLU A 194 4.51 15.10 -15.71
N GLU A 195 5.36 15.14 -14.68
CA GLU A 195 6.78 14.80 -14.81
C GLU A 195 7.02 13.33 -15.13
N ILE A 196 6.18 12.43 -14.61
CA ILE A 196 6.19 11.02 -14.95
C ILE A 196 5.74 10.83 -16.41
N GLN A 197 4.63 11.44 -16.82
CA GLN A 197 4.09 11.33 -18.19
C GLN A 197 5.07 11.78 -19.28
N LYS A 198 5.94 12.74 -18.97
CA LYS A 198 7.03 13.17 -19.89
C LYS A 198 8.08 12.10 -20.13
N ARG A 199 8.21 11.11 -19.25
CA ARG A 199 9.29 10.10 -19.25
C ARG A 199 8.80 8.70 -19.53
N VAL A 200 7.60 8.36 -19.03
CA VAL A 200 7.08 7.00 -19.04
C VAL A 200 5.60 7.02 -19.40
N LYS A 201 5.21 6.22 -20.37
CA LYS A 201 3.80 6.01 -20.71
C LYS A 201 3.25 4.89 -19.83
N VAL A 202 2.23 5.18 -19.04
CA VAL A 202 1.51 4.20 -18.22
C VAL A 202 0.10 3.97 -18.75
N ARG A 203 -0.54 2.87 -18.35
CA ARG A 203 -1.92 2.55 -18.74
C ARG A 203 -2.89 3.61 -18.20
N GLU A 204 -2.77 3.92 -16.91
CA GLU A 204 -3.68 4.81 -16.21
C GLU A 204 -3.03 5.40 -14.96
N PHE A 205 -3.44 6.61 -14.56
CA PHE A 205 -3.14 7.20 -13.27
C PHE A 205 -4.39 7.28 -12.41
N ILE A 206 -4.26 6.89 -11.14
CA ILE A 206 -5.22 7.20 -10.09
C ILE A 206 -4.57 8.22 -9.18
N ASN A 207 -5.11 9.46 -9.17
CA ASN A 207 -4.67 10.52 -8.26
C ASN A 207 -5.80 10.83 -7.28
N THR A 208 -5.54 10.66 -5.98
CA THR A 208 -6.56 10.83 -4.95
C THR A 208 -6.01 11.37 -3.64
N SER A 209 -6.87 12.05 -2.87
CA SER A 209 -6.56 12.42 -1.49
C SER A 209 -6.68 11.20 -0.57
N TYR A 210 -5.88 11.18 0.51
CA TYR A 210 -6.07 10.22 1.59
C TYR A 210 -7.41 10.43 2.29
N ASP A 211 -8.02 9.31 2.70
CA ASP A 211 -9.14 9.31 3.63
C ASP A 211 -8.70 9.80 5.03
N TYR A 212 -9.70 10.10 5.89
CA TYR A 212 -9.44 10.63 7.24
C TYR A 212 -8.64 9.67 8.12
N CYS A 213 -8.83 8.36 7.95
CA CYS A 213 -8.12 7.36 8.74
C CYS A 213 -6.63 7.36 8.36
N THR A 214 -6.32 7.14 7.08
CA THR A 214 -4.94 7.13 6.57
C THR A 214 -4.27 8.48 6.76
N GLY A 215 -4.98 9.57 6.46
CA GLY A 215 -4.49 10.94 6.63
C GLY A 215 -4.06 11.27 8.06
N SER A 216 -4.80 10.77 9.06
CA SER A 216 -4.44 10.95 10.49
C SER A 216 -3.12 10.28 10.89
N HIS A 217 -2.74 9.22 10.19
CA HIS A 217 -1.47 8.50 10.42
C HIS A 217 -0.28 9.13 9.72
N VAL A 218 -0.48 9.67 8.52
CA VAL A 218 0.62 10.20 7.70
C VAL A 218 0.79 11.72 7.82
N GLY A 219 -0.29 12.45 8.13
CA GLY A 219 -0.31 13.90 8.27
C GLY A 219 -0.32 14.68 6.95
N PRO A 220 -0.45 16.01 7.02
CA PRO A 220 -0.44 16.88 5.86
C PRO A 220 0.92 16.88 5.15
N ASP A 221 0.97 17.41 3.93
CA ASP A 221 2.13 17.38 3.03
C ASP A 221 2.65 15.98 2.70
N THR A 222 1.85 14.94 2.91
CA THR A 222 2.22 13.59 2.51
C THR A 222 1.88 13.37 1.05
N ILE A 223 2.80 12.73 0.33
CA ILE A 223 2.58 12.27 -1.04
C ILE A 223 3.24 10.93 -1.27
N ALA A 224 2.52 10.01 -1.89
CA ALA A 224 2.93 8.63 -2.12
C ALA A 224 2.72 8.22 -3.56
N LEU A 225 3.57 7.32 -4.05
CA LEU A 225 3.57 6.75 -5.39
C LEU A 225 3.53 5.22 -5.28
N PHE A 226 2.60 4.59 -6.00
CA PHE A 226 2.33 3.16 -5.97
C PHE A 226 2.38 2.56 -7.37
N TYR A 227 3.15 1.48 -7.55
CA TYR A 227 3.35 0.83 -8.85
C TYR A 227 3.97 -0.56 -8.68
N LEU A 228 3.87 -1.41 -9.70
CA LEU A 228 4.58 -2.68 -9.75
C LEU A 228 5.97 -2.50 -10.37
N GLY A 229 6.97 -3.11 -9.78
CA GLY A 229 8.33 -3.00 -10.30
C GLY A 229 9.36 -3.74 -9.47
N LYS A 230 10.63 -3.53 -9.80
CA LYS A 230 11.75 -4.05 -9.01
C LYS A 230 11.70 -3.45 -7.62
N ALA A 231 12.05 -4.25 -6.62
CA ALA A 231 12.10 -3.77 -5.25
C ALA A 231 13.05 -2.57 -5.13
N VAL A 232 12.57 -1.49 -4.52
CA VAL A 232 13.41 -0.34 -4.16
C VAL A 232 14.32 -0.78 -3.01
N SER A 233 15.53 -1.24 -3.30
CA SER A 233 16.48 -1.80 -2.33
C SER A 233 17.64 -0.86 -2.03
N TYR A 234 18.29 -1.05 -0.87
CA TYR A 234 19.48 -0.31 -0.47
C TYR A 234 20.72 -0.60 -1.34
N THR A 235 20.72 -1.65 -2.14
CA THR A 235 21.87 -2.10 -2.92
C THR A 235 22.31 -1.12 -4.02
N HIS A 236 21.45 -0.22 -4.45
CA HIS A 236 21.80 0.80 -5.45
C HIS A 236 22.54 2.03 -4.88
N LEU A 237 22.65 2.16 -3.55
CA LEU A 237 23.36 3.29 -2.92
C LEU A 237 24.88 3.14 -2.90
N ARG A 238 25.42 1.93 -3.07
CA ARG A 238 26.88 1.69 -3.07
C ARG A 238 27.58 1.95 -4.41
N ALA A 239 26.86 2.14 -5.50
CA ALA A 239 27.43 2.33 -6.83
C ALA A 239 27.81 3.77 -7.18
N HIS A 240 27.52 4.75 -6.32
CA HIS A 240 27.79 6.17 -6.56
C HIS A 240 28.67 6.84 -5.49
N GLU A 241 29.25 6.07 -4.58
CA GLU A 241 30.18 6.57 -3.54
C GLU A 241 31.64 6.10 -3.76
N THR A 242 32.03 5.86 -5.02
CA THR A 242 33.46 5.65 -5.38
C THR A 242 33.91 6.69 -6.38
#